data_6069a19d4499035a91a1cde9f39af139
#
_entry.id   6069a19d4499035a91a1cde9f39af139
#
_cell.length_a   1.000
_cell.length_b   1.000
_cell.length_c   1.000
_cell.angle_alpha   90.00
_cell.angle_beta   90.00
_cell.angle_gamma   90.00
#
_symmetry.space_group_name_H-M   'P 1'
#
loop_
_entity.id
_entity.type
_entity.pdbx_description
1 polymer ?
#
loop_
_entity_poly.entity_id
_entity_poly.type
_entity_poly.pdbx_seq_one_letter_code
_entity_poly.pdbx_strand_id
1 'polypeptide(L)'
;MNIQTLSSFLNEDQLQALNISGNNGRKIQKWNSKTIQKALELKFACGTRGYEELLKQKYPLPSCRTLTWALEQLHFSSGISEEMFEFLKVKAEQFKQETDKECSLILDEMAITEATTYDVATQSYFGDVTLPGTSGKATHALVFMFAGSACRWKQIVGYCLTGDGYDGVVEDMW
;
A
#
# COMPACT_ATOMS: atom_id res chain seq x y z
N MET A 1 -3.44 26.86 24.77
CA MET A 1 -3.34 26.54 23.34
C MET A 1 -4.76 26.44 22.79
N ASN A 2 -5.10 27.25 21.80
CA ASN A 2 -6.50 27.45 21.38
C ASN A 2 -6.95 26.25 20.51
N ILE A 3 -8.14 25.70 20.74
CA ILE A 3 -8.71 24.54 20.01
C ILE A 3 -8.74 24.81 18.50
N GLN A 4 -8.93 26.05 18.07
CA GLN A 4 -8.89 26.46 16.67
C GLN A 4 -7.53 26.26 16.00
N THR A 5 -6.43 26.34 16.74
CA THR A 5 -5.07 26.10 16.21
C THR A 5 -4.81 24.59 16.04
N LEU A 6 -5.39 23.74 16.89
CA LEU A 6 -5.26 22.28 16.77
C LEU A 6 -6.07 21.71 15.61
N SER A 7 -7.22 22.30 15.29
CA SER A 7 -8.08 21.87 14.17
C SER A 7 -7.45 22.11 12.79
N SER A 8 -6.44 22.96 12.67
CA SER A 8 -5.70 23.14 11.42
C SER A 8 -4.67 22.02 11.14
N PHE A 9 -4.27 21.26 12.17
CA PHE A 9 -3.25 20.22 12.06
C PHE A 9 -3.78 18.80 12.26
N LEU A 10 -4.87 18.64 13.00
CA LEU A 10 -5.46 17.37 13.37
C LEU A 10 -6.84 17.21 12.75
N ASN A 11 -7.15 16.00 12.32
CA ASN A 11 -8.50 15.64 11.87
C ASN A 11 -9.45 15.52 13.07
N GLU A 12 -10.75 15.53 12.83
CA GLU A 12 -11.78 15.46 13.89
C GLU A 12 -11.65 14.22 14.78
N ASP A 13 -11.36 13.06 14.20
CA ASP A 13 -11.15 11.81 14.93
C ASP A 13 -9.90 11.86 15.83
N GLN A 14 -8.85 12.58 15.42
CA GLN A 14 -7.67 12.82 16.22
C GLN A 14 -7.97 13.77 17.39
N LEU A 15 -8.76 14.81 17.16
CA LEU A 15 -9.22 15.71 18.22
C LEU A 15 -10.11 15.00 19.24
N GLN A 16 -11.00 14.12 18.75
CA GLN A 16 -11.80 13.26 19.62
C GLN A 16 -10.91 12.33 20.46
N ALA A 17 -9.84 11.74 19.88
CA ALA A 17 -8.90 10.89 20.60
C ALA A 17 -8.21 11.63 21.74
N LEU A 18 -7.83 12.89 21.54
CA LEU A 18 -7.24 13.73 22.58
C LEU A 18 -8.23 14.04 23.70
N ASN A 19 -9.48 14.35 23.36
CA ASN A 19 -10.53 14.66 24.34
C ASN A 19 -10.92 13.42 25.18
N ILE A 20 -10.89 12.23 24.59
CA ILE A 20 -11.21 10.97 25.28
C ILE A 20 -10.09 10.58 26.25
N SER A 21 -8.83 10.90 25.95
CA SER A 21 -7.71 10.68 26.89
C SER A 21 -7.88 11.47 28.20
N GLY A 22 -8.69 12.54 28.19
CA GLY A 22 -9.03 13.35 29.39
C GLY A 22 -10.27 12.87 30.15
N ASN A 23 -11.19 12.10 29.56
CA ASN A 23 -12.48 11.70 30.12
C ASN A 23 -12.76 10.23 29.85
N ASN A 24 -12.43 9.37 30.83
CA ASN A 24 -12.87 7.97 30.92
C ASN A 24 -13.05 7.18 29.60
N GLY A 25 -11.97 6.89 28.92
CA GLY A 25 -11.72 5.56 28.34
C GLY A 25 -12.60 5.06 27.18
N ARG A 26 -13.42 5.86 26.50
CA ARG A 26 -14.09 5.39 25.29
C ARG A 26 -13.09 5.35 24.14
N LYS A 27 -12.75 4.14 23.67
CA LYS A 27 -11.93 3.94 22.47
C LYS A 27 -12.64 4.54 21.26
N ILE A 28 -11.89 5.24 20.39
CA ILE A 28 -12.39 5.63 19.08
C ILE A 28 -12.82 4.38 18.34
N GLN A 29 -14.05 4.36 17.89
CA GLN A 29 -14.63 3.20 17.23
C GLN A 29 -14.16 3.05 15.79
N LYS A 30 -13.80 4.16 15.13
CA LYS A 30 -13.36 4.17 13.74
C LYS A 30 -12.48 5.39 13.46
N TRP A 31 -11.31 5.16 12.87
CA TRP A 31 -10.44 6.21 12.34
C TRP A 31 -10.88 6.61 10.93
N ASN A 32 -10.76 7.88 10.58
CA ASN A 32 -11.01 8.40 9.24
C ASN A 32 -9.93 7.86 8.28
N SER A 33 -10.28 7.60 7.02
CA SER A 33 -9.35 7.15 5.98
C SER A 33 -8.16 8.10 5.80
N LYS A 34 -8.36 9.42 5.87
CA LYS A 34 -7.29 10.42 5.83
C LYS A 34 -6.32 10.30 6.99
N THR A 35 -6.82 9.98 8.19
CA THR A 35 -5.99 9.75 9.37
C THR A 35 -5.20 8.45 9.23
N ILE A 36 -5.82 7.40 8.73
CA ILE A 36 -5.13 6.13 8.42
C ILE A 36 -4.01 6.35 7.40
N GLN A 37 -4.29 7.06 6.31
CA GLN A 37 -3.30 7.38 5.27
C GLN A 37 -2.10 8.14 5.85
N LYS A 38 -2.35 9.26 6.54
CA LYS A 38 -1.26 10.04 7.19
C LYS A 38 -0.47 9.22 8.19
N ALA A 39 -1.13 8.35 8.95
CA ALA A 39 -0.49 7.48 9.92
C ALA A 39 0.39 6.42 9.25
N LEU A 40 -0.02 5.86 8.11
CA LEU A 40 0.80 4.97 7.28
C LEU A 40 2.01 5.70 6.72
N GLU A 41 1.84 6.89 6.13
CA GLU A 41 2.94 7.73 5.63
C GLU A 41 3.95 7.99 6.75
N LEU A 42 3.49 8.35 7.94
CA LEU A 42 4.35 8.60 9.10
C LEU A 42 5.08 7.32 9.54
N LYS A 43 4.39 6.17 9.59
CA LYS A 43 4.99 4.88 9.94
C LYS A 43 6.07 4.46 8.93
N PHE A 44 5.84 4.69 7.63
CA PHE A 44 6.85 4.43 6.60
C PHE A 44 8.05 5.37 6.72
N ALA A 45 7.83 6.64 7.04
CA ALA A 45 8.90 7.63 7.18
C ALA A 45 9.80 7.37 8.41
N CYS A 46 9.22 7.06 9.57
CA CYS A 46 9.97 6.90 10.83
C CYS A 46 10.23 5.43 11.22
N GLY A 47 9.70 4.48 10.47
CA GLY A 47 9.77 3.06 10.78
C GLY A 47 8.87 2.64 11.96
N THR A 48 8.75 1.33 12.15
CA THR A 48 7.85 0.78 13.19
C THR A 48 8.22 1.25 14.59
N ARG A 49 9.51 1.25 14.93
CA ARG A 49 10.00 1.69 16.26
C ARG A 49 9.72 3.17 16.51
N GLY A 50 9.95 4.03 15.52
CA GLY A 50 9.64 5.46 15.63
C GLY A 50 8.15 5.72 15.80
N TYR A 51 7.33 4.98 15.06
CA TYR A 51 5.88 5.10 15.16
C TYR A 51 5.36 4.64 16.54
N GLU A 52 5.87 3.52 17.07
CA GLU A 52 5.53 3.04 18.42
C GLU A 52 5.91 4.04 19.51
N GLU A 53 7.03 4.74 19.34
CA GLU A 53 7.45 5.77 20.28
C GLU A 53 6.47 6.96 20.27
N LEU A 54 5.96 7.36 19.12
CA LEU A 54 4.90 8.38 19.02
C LEU A 54 3.62 7.93 19.75
N LEU A 55 3.25 6.66 19.62
CA LEU A 55 2.10 6.10 20.35
C LEU A 55 2.30 6.12 21.87
N LYS A 56 3.50 5.79 22.36
CA LYS A 56 3.86 5.88 23.78
C LYS A 56 3.76 7.32 24.31
N GLN A 57 4.15 8.29 23.49
CA GLN A 57 4.02 9.71 23.79
C GLN A 57 2.58 10.23 23.68
N LYS A 58 1.60 9.31 23.45
CA LYS A 58 0.16 9.62 23.37
C LYS A 58 -0.23 10.55 22.23
N TYR A 59 0.52 10.55 21.12
CA TYR A 59 0.03 11.18 19.91
C TYR A 59 -1.28 10.52 19.46
N PRO A 60 -2.27 11.28 19.00
CA PRO A 60 -3.57 10.76 18.58
C PRO A 60 -3.48 10.07 17.22
N LEU A 61 -2.94 8.85 17.23
CA LEU A 61 -2.66 8.05 16.04
C LEU A 61 -3.26 6.65 16.18
N PRO A 62 -3.65 6.01 15.06
CA PRO A 62 -4.07 4.61 15.05
C PRO A 62 -2.97 3.68 15.58
N SER A 63 -3.36 2.59 16.23
CA SER A 63 -2.39 1.56 16.63
C SER A 63 -1.76 0.88 15.41
N CYS A 64 -0.56 0.30 15.57
CA CYS A 64 0.07 -0.51 14.51
C CYS A 64 -0.88 -1.60 14.00
N ARG A 65 -1.61 -2.26 14.89
CA ARG A 65 -2.61 -3.28 14.52
C ARG A 65 -3.73 -2.71 13.67
N THR A 66 -4.23 -1.50 13.98
CA THR A 66 -5.24 -0.82 13.17
C THR A 66 -4.73 -0.51 11.77
N LEU A 67 -3.47 -0.09 11.63
CA LEU A 67 -2.85 0.17 10.33
C LEU A 67 -2.65 -1.12 9.53
N THR A 68 -2.19 -2.20 10.17
CA THR A 68 -2.07 -3.51 9.53
C THR A 68 -3.42 -3.97 9.01
N TRP A 69 -4.45 -3.89 9.86
CA TRP A 69 -5.81 -4.27 9.45
C TRP A 69 -6.37 -3.42 8.30
N ALA A 70 -6.08 -2.12 8.29
CA ALA A 70 -6.46 -1.25 7.18
C ALA A 70 -5.76 -1.65 5.86
N LEU A 71 -4.50 -2.09 5.93
CA LEU A 71 -3.76 -2.61 4.77
C LEU A 71 -4.28 -3.98 4.31
N GLU A 72 -4.67 -4.85 5.23
CA GLU A 72 -5.27 -6.16 4.92
C GLU A 72 -6.61 -6.04 4.19
N GLN A 73 -7.28 -4.89 4.29
CA GLN A 73 -8.50 -4.61 3.54
C GLN A 73 -8.23 -4.14 2.09
N LEU A 74 -6.98 -3.84 1.74
CA LEU A 74 -6.60 -3.49 0.38
C LEU A 74 -6.39 -4.78 -0.41
N HIS A 75 -7.29 -5.04 -1.34
CA HIS A 75 -7.18 -6.18 -2.22
C HIS A 75 -6.40 -5.79 -3.47
N PHE A 76 -5.24 -6.39 -3.67
CA PHE A 76 -4.49 -6.31 -4.90
C PHE A 76 -4.64 -7.64 -5.63
N SER A 77 -5.43 -7.68 -6.69
CA SER A 77 -5.49 -8.84 -7.57
C SER A 77 -4.18 -8.98 -8.35
N SER A 78 -3.81 -10.23 -8.65
CA SER A 78 -2.71 -10.51 -9.58
C SER A 78 -3.05 -10.00 -10.99
N GLY A 79 -2.03 -9.65 -11.75
CA GLY A 79 -2.14 -9.02 -13.06
C GLY A 79 -1.80 -7.54 -13.02
N ILE A 80 -2.10 -6.85 -14.10
CA ILE A 80 -1.93 -5.40 -14.22
C ILE A 80 -3.13 -4.70 -13.59
N SER A 81 -2.88 -3.74 -12.68
CA SER A 81 -3.94 -3.03 -11.97
C SER A 81 -4.35 -1.76 -12.72
N GLU A 82 -5.55 -1.75 -13.27
CA GLU A 82 -6.12 -0.56 -13.92
C GLU A 82 -6.27 0.60 -12.93
N GLU A 83 -6.58 0.32 -11.66
CA GLU A 83 -6.68 1.32 -10.60
C GLU A 83 -5.36 2.07 -10.38
N MET A 84 -4.23 1.36 -10.50
CA MET A 84 -2.90 1.99 -10.41
C MET A 84 -2.62 2.89 -11.62
N PHE A 85 -3.11 2.56 -12.80
CA PHE A 85 -3.01 3.44 -13.96
C PHE A 85 -3.85 4.70 -13.82
N GLU A 86 -5.06 4.61 -13.29
CA GLU A 86 -5.87 5.81 -12.98
C GLU A 86 -5.19 6.69 -11.93
N PHE A 87 -4.58 6.08 -10.91
CA PHE A 87 -3.77 6.82 -9.95
C PHE A 87 -2.57 7.52 -10.60
N LEU A 88 -1.85 6.82 -11.48
CA LEU A 88 -0.72 7.38 -12.23
C LEU A 88 -1.15 8.54 -13.13
N LYS A 89 -2.31 8.45 -13.75
CA LYS A 89 -2.87 9.51 -14.59
C LYS A 89 -3.07 10.80 -13.77
N VAL A 90 -3.73 10.70 -12.61
CA VAL A 90 -3.88 11.84 -11.69
C VAL A 90 -2.54 12.38 -11.22
N LYS A 91 -1.57 11.50 -10.94
CA LYS A 91 -0.21 11.90 -10.57
C LYS A 91 0.52 12.61 -11.71
N ALA A 92 0.36 12.12 -12.94
CA ALA A 92 0.99 12.71 -14.12
C ALA A 92 0.50 14.14 -14.41
N GLU A 93 -0.75 14.46 -14.07
CA GLU A 93 -1.29 15.83 -14.17
C GLU A 93 -0.63 16.82 -13.19
N GLN A 94 -0.02 16.31 -12.10
CA GLN A 94 0.67 17.12 -11.10
C GLN A 94 2.12 17.40 -11.44
N PHE A 95 2.68 16.76 -12.47
CA PHE A 95 4.05 16.99 -12.91
C PHE A 95 4.16 18.34 -13.61
N LYS A 96 5.25 19.07 -13.29
CA LYS A 96 5.48 20.42 -13.81
C LYS A 96 6.03 20.44 -15.23
N GLN A 97 6.77 19.39 -15.60
CA GLN A 97 7.43 19.27 -16.89
C GLN A 97 7.00 17.97 -17.56
N GLU A 98 6.91 17.98 -18.89
CA GLU A 98 6.59 16.76 -19.66
C GLU A 98 7.64 15.67 -19.49
N THR A 99 8.91 16.06 -19.32
CA THR A 99 10.01 15.12 -19.01
C THR A 99 9.84 14.38 -17.70
N ASP A 100 9.09 14.93 -16.73
CA ASP A 100 8.81 14.27 -15.46
C ASP A 100 7.87 13.06 -15.63
N LYS A 101 7.15 13.01 -16.74
CA LYS A 101 6.26 11.89 -17.11
C LYS A 101 7.01 10.72 -17.74
N GLU A 102 8.21 10.97 -18.26
CA GLU A 102 9.03 9.92 -18.86
C GLU A 102 9.44 8.91 -17.82
N CYS A 103 9.21 7.65 -18.11
CA CYS A 103 9.50 6.54 -17.18
C CYS A 103 9.96 5.30 -17.93
N SER A 104 10.64 4.44 -17.19
CA SER A 104 11.02 3.11 -17.63
C SER A 104 10.15 2.08 -16.93
N LEU A 105 9.73 1.04 -17.65
CA LEU A 105 9.15 -0.15 -17.06
C LEU A 105 10.28 -1.03 -16.54
N ILE A 106 10.21 -1.35 -15.27
CA ILE A 106 11.15 -2.26 -14.59
C ILE A 106 10.37 -3.53 -14.24
N LEU A 107 10.93 -4.64 -14.62
CA LEU A 107 10.46 -5.97 -14.25
C LEU A 107 11.50 -6.60 -13.33
N ASP A 108 11.03 -7.16 -12.22
CA ASP A 108 11.88 -7.88 -11.29
C ASP A 108 11.14 -9.11 -10.76
N GLU A 109 11.85 -10.21 -10.64
CA GLU A 109 11.30 -11.47 -10.15
C GLU A 109 11.96 -11.83 -8.83
N MET A 110 11.14 -12.17 -7.85
CA MET A 110 11.60 -12.60 -6.54
C MET A 110 11.08 -13.99 -6.21
N ALA A 111 11.94 -14.82 -5.63
CA ALA A 111 11.54 -16.11 -5.10
C ALA A 111 10.60 -15.93 -3.90
N ILE A 112 9.55 -16.72 -3.88
CA ILE A 112 8.60 -16.81 -2.76
C ILE A 112 8.55 -18.25 -2.26
N THR A 113 8.15 -18.43 -1.02
CA THR A 113 7.92 -19.77 -0.48
C THR A 113 6.66 -20.36 -1.11
N GLU A 114 6.81 -21.54 -1.71
CA GLU A 114 5.66 -22.30 -2.19
C GLU A 114 4.71 -22.61 -1.03
N ALA A 115 3.51 -22.09 -1.10
CA ALA A 115 2.48 -22.33 -0.11
C ALA A 115 1.10 -22.09 -0.71
N THR A 116 0.12 -22.88 -0.30
CA THR A 116 -1.29 -22.61 -0.58
C THR A 116 -1.89 -21.99 0.68
N THR A 117 -2.29 -20.73 0.59
CA THR A 117 -2.88 -19.97 1.71
C THR A 117 -4.31 -19.62 1.38
N TYR A 118 -5.21 -19.86 2.32
CA TYR A 118 -6.61 -19.43 2.20
C TYR A 118 -6.75 -17.99 2.68
N ASP A 119 -7.22 -17.12 1.81
CA ASP A 119 -7.57 -15.75 2.16
C ASP A 119 -9.05 -15.68 2.55
N VAL A 120 -9.29 -15.35 3.80
CA VAL A 120 -10.64 -15.22 4.35
C VAL A 120 -11.38 -14.03 3.75
N ALA A 121 -10.68 -12.98 3.34
CA ALA A 121 -11.29 -11.76 2.82
C ALA A 121 -11.85 -11.96 1.42
N THR A 122 -11.13 -12.65 0.55
CA THR A 122 -11.56 -12.98 -0.82
C THR A 122 -12.25 -14.32 -0.93
N GLN A 123 -12.25 -15.13 0.15
CA GLN A 123 -12.76 -16.51 0.19
C GLN A 123 -12.13 -17.40 -0.90
N SER A 124 -10.86 -17.16 -1.21
CA SER A 124 -10.13 -17.87 -2.25
C SER A 124 -8.78 -18.40 -1.76
N TYR A 125 -8.24 -19.38 -2.49
CA TYR A 125 -6.90 -19.88 -2.23
C TYR A 125 -5.90 -19.14 -3.09
N PHE A 126 -4.77 -18.73 -2.48
CA PHE A 126 -3.60 -18.20 -3.14
C PHE A 126 -2.48 -19.21 -3.14
N GLY A 127 -1.60 -19.12 -4.12
CA GLY A 127 -0.40 -19.93 -4.24
C GLY A 127 -0.28 -20.67 -5.55
N ASP A 128 -1.24 -20.49 -6.45
CA ASP A 128 -1.12 -20.98 -7.81
C ASP A 128 -0.56 -19.88 -8.73
N VAL A 129 0.05 -20.30 -9.82
CA VAL A 129 0.56 -19.42 -10.87
C VAL A 129 -0.59 -18.60 -11.46
N THR A 130 -0.37 -17.29 -11.63
CA THR A 130 -1.36 -16.36 -12.19
C THR A 130 -0.94 -15.76 -13.51
N LEU A 131 0.27 -16.06 -14.00
CA LEU A 131 0.71 -15.62 -15.31
C LEU A 131 -0.09 -16.36 -16.41
N PRO A 132 -0.71 -15.65 -17.36
CA PRO A 132 -1.48 -16.27 -18.42
C PRO A 132 -0.68 -17.32 -19.20
N GLY A 133 -1.33 -18.42 -19.55
CA GLY A 133 -0.70 -19.53 -20.29
C GLY A 133 0.16 -20.48 -19.47
N THR A 134 0.29 -20.24 -18.16
CA THR A 134 1.04 -21.09 -17.24
C THR A 134 0.15 -21.66 -16.15
N SER A 135 0.59 -22.75 -15.51
CA SER A 135 -0.18 -23.40 -14.43
C SER A 135 0.80 -24.06 -13.44
N GLY A 136 0.31 -24.34 -12.24
CA GLY A 136 1.08 -24.99 -11.18
C GLY A 136 1.17 -24.14 -9.92
N LYS A 137 2.06 -24.53 -9.02
CA LYS A 137 2.31 -23.79 -7.78
C LYS A 137 3.29 -22.63 -8.05
N ALA A 138 3.00 -21.52 -7.41
CA ALA A 138 3.85 -20.35 -7.51
C ALA A 138 5.08 -20.50 -6.62
N THR A 139 6.24 -20.27 -7.20
CA THR A 139 7.54 -20.24 -6.52
C THR A 139 8.20 -18.87 -6.63
N HIS A 140 7.70 -18.03 -7.54
CA HIS A 140 8.20 -16.68 -7.75
C HIS A 140 7.06 -15.68 -7.91
N ALA A 141 7.38 -14.42 -7.70
CA ALA A 141 6.51 -13.27 -7.98
C ALA A 141 7.23 -12.32 -8.94
N LEU A 142 6.66 -12.13 -10.12
CA LEU A 142 7.09 -11.15 -11.11
C LEU A 142 6.37 -9.84 -10.85
N VAL A 143 7.11 -8.75 -10.63
CA VAL A 143 6.58 -7.42 -10.31
C VAL A 143 6.83 -6.46 -11.46
N PHE A 144 5.82 -5.68 -11.80
CA PHE A 144 5.87 -4.62 -12.82
C PHE A 144 5.88 -3.28 -12.12
N MET A 145 6.90 -2.45 -12.40
CA MET A 145 7.06 -1.15 -11.77
C MET A 145 7.47 -0.09 -12.79
N PHE A 146 6.79 1.05 -12.79
CA PHE A 146 7.29 2.24 -13.46
C PHE A 146 8.24 3.02 -12.55
N ALA A 147 9.32 3.53 -13.12
CA ALA A 147 10.26 4.43 -12.47
C ALA A 147 10.52 5.64 -13.34
N GLY A 148 10.34 6.84 -12.78
CA GLY A 148 10.61 8.09 -13.50
C GLY A 148 12.07 8.24 -13.87
N SER A 149 12.30 8.67 -15.13
CA SER A 149 13.65 8.85 -15.69
C SER A 149 14.26 10.19 -15.30
N ALA A 150 13.47 11.26 -15.35
CA ALA A 150 13.92 12.63 -15.06
C ALA A 150 13.69 13.03 -13.60
N CYS A 151 12.65 12.53 -12.96
CA CYS A 151 12.36 12.82 -11.55
C CYS A 151 12.15 11.54 -10.74
N ARG A 152 12.35 11.67 -9.43
CA ARG A 152 12.36 10.52 -8.51
C ARG A 152 10.96 10.11 -8.11
N TRP A 153 10.36 9.19 -8.88
CA TRP A 153 9.15 8.47 -8.47
C TRP A 153 9.19 7.03 -8.93
N LYS A 154 8.45 6.19 -8.23
CA LYS A 154 8.26 4.78 -8.55
C LYS A 154 6.83 4.40 -8.24
N GLN A 155 6.27 3.48 -9.05
CA GLN A 155 4.95 2.95 -8.83
C GLN A 155 4.85 1.52 -9.33
N ILE A 156 4.50 0.61 -8.44
CA ILE A 156 4.12 -0.76 -8.82
C ILE A 156 2.76 -0.68 -9.51
N VAL A 157 2.65 -1.30 -10.68
CA VAL A 157 1.44 -1.30 -11.49
C VAL A 157 0.80 -2.68 -11.62
N GLY A 158 1.52 -3.71 -11.19
CA GLY A 158 1.00 -5.06 -11.21
C GLY A 158 2.00 -6.09 -10.71
N TYR A 159 1.53 -7.30 -10.54
CA TYR A 159 2.36 -8.46 -10.26
C TYR A 159 1.69 -9.73 -10.79
N CYS A 160 2.49 -10.72 -11.14
CA CYS A 160 2.02 -12.07 -11.44
C CYS A 160 2.78 -13.08 -10.59
N LEU A 161 2.10 -14.14 -10.21
CA LEU A 161 2.76 -15.28 -9.59
C LEU A 161 3.22 -16.22 -10.69
N THR A 162 4.49 -16.64 -10.62
CA THR A 162 5.15 -17.51 -11.60
C THR A 162 5.63 -18.80 -10.95
N GLY A 163 5.82 -19.86 -11.76
CA GLY A 163 6.37 -21.14 -11.32
C GLY A 163 7.90 -21.20 -11.53
N ASP A 164 8.45 -22.41 -11.40
CA ASP A 164 9.85 -22.68 -11.66
C ASP A 164 10.19 -22.52 -13.16
N GLY A 165 10.87 -21.43 -13.48
CA GLY A 165 11.36 -21.14 -14.80
C GLY A 165 10.39 -20.32 -15.65
N TYR A 166 10.87 -19.20 -16.06
CA TYR A 166 10.27 -18.37 -17.08
C TYR A 166 10.57 -18.98 -18.46
N ASP A 167 9.65 -19.73 -18.97
CA ASP A 167 9.70 -20.29 -20.33
C ASP A 167 9.23 -19.26 -21.36
N GLY A 168 9.91 -18.13 -21.49
CA GLY A 168 9.87 -17.26 -22.69
C GLY A 168 8.53 -16.86 -23.34
N VAL A 169 7.38 -17.18 -22.76
CA VAL A 169 6.04 -17.04 -23.38
C VAL A 169 5.42 -15.64 -23.18
N VAL A 170 6.20 -14.60 -22.89
CA VAL A 170 5.66 -13.23 -22.74
C VAL A 170 5.51 -12.49 -24.06
N GLU A 171 5.78 -13.15 -25.20
CA GLU A 171 5.68 -12.46 -26.50
C GLU A 171 4.26 -12.02 -26.91
N ASP A 172 3.20 -12.55 -26.28
CA ASP A 172 1.81 -12.30 -26.67
C ASP A 172 1.02 -11.42 -25.68
N MET A 173 1.64 -10.72 -24.74
CA MET A 173 0.93 -9.92 -23.73
C MET A 173 0.77 -8.42 -24.05
N TRP A 174 1.13 -7.99 -25.29
CA TRP A 174 1.02 -6.57 -25.70
C TRP A 174 0.21 -6.38 -26.96
#